data_00cc17aed9215d32f7d8142ce7c9dbac
#
_entry.id   00cc17aed9215d32f7d8142ce7c9dbac
#
_cell.length_a   1.000
_cell.length_b   1.000
_cell.length_c   1.000
_cell.angle_alpha   90.00
_cell.angle_beta   90.00
_cell.angle_gamma   90.00
#
_symmetry.space_group_name_H-M   'P 1'
#
loop_
_entity.id
_entity.type
_entity.pdbx_description
1 polymer ?
#
loop_
_entity_poly.entity_id
_entity_poly.type
_entity_poly.pdbx_seq_one_letter_code
_entity_poly.pdbx_strand_id
1 'polypeptide(L)'
;THTTEEHMPLYHDDSADGFCERDHIASNFQNCAIYSPANKTLMRIHFKPATHHSTKVVMLLDGASAVDTHNRWVNLGGAARTFAGKNINVILPIGGGASFYTNFEYPYRGCSLTHPTLNMQQWETFLTKDVVRWAQQQKLSTRQWRIGGFSMGGGSALALAERHQNIFAKAFSFSGLNTIALPGVQEMLTTTSDITACMWAPFGTPVNPSRYEF
;
A
#
# COMPACT_ATOMS: atom_id res chain seq x y z
N THR A 1 6.13 8.94 -36.51
CA THR A 1 6.69 8.71 -35.17
C THR A 1 5.73 7.80 -34.41
N HIS A 2 5.96 6.50 -34.53
CA HIS A 2 5.21 5.50 -33.77
C HIS A 2 5.74 5.48 -32.35
N THR A 3 4.93 5.89 -31.40
CA THR A 3 5.11 5.57 -29.98
C THR A 3 4.71 4.09 -29.82
N THR A 4 5.67 3.22 -29.68
CA THR A 4 5.43 1.86 -29.24
C THR A 4 4.95 1.93 -27.79
N GLU A 5 3.66 1.72 -27.56
CA GLU A 5 3.18 1.30 -26.25
C GLU A 5 3.85 -0.05 -25.96
N GLU A 6 4.87 -0.03 -25.13
CA GLU A 6 5.41 -1.26 -24.57
C GLU A 6 4.34 -1.88 -23.69
N HIS A 7 3.64 -2.85 -24.24
CA HIS A 7 2.75 -3.72 -23.49
C HIS A 7 3.60 -4.48 -22.47
N MET A 8 3.39 -4.17 -21.21
CA MET A 8 3.94 -4.95 -20.12
C MET A 8 3.37 -6.37 -20.20
N PRO A 9 4.19 -7.41 -20.22
CA PRO A 9 3.68 -8.77 -20.33
C PRO A 9 2.80 -9.11 -19.13
N LEU A 10 1.60 -9.56 -19.40
CA LEU A 10 0.66 -10.16 -18.43
C LEU A 10 1.17 -11.54 -17.98
N TYR A 11 2.43 -11.65 -17.59
CA TYR A 11 3.00 -12.92 -17.18
C TYR A 11 3.03 -13.02 -15.65
N HIS A 12 2.41 -14.07 -15.15
CA HIS A 12 2.61 -14.62 -13.81
C HIS A 12 3.98 -15.33 -13.75
N ASP A 13 5.01 -14.62 -14.08
CA ASP A 13 6.36 -15.16 -14.09
C ASP A 13 7.15 -14.46 -12.97
N ASP A 14 7.69 -15.26 -12.09
CA ASP A 14 8.59 -14.79 -11.02
C ASP A 14 9.77 -13.99 -11.60
N SER A 15 10.08 -14.16 -12.87
CA SER A 15 11.11 -13.40 -13.57
C SER A 15 10.77 -11.93 -13.75
N ALA A 16 9.48 -11.55 -13.67
CA ALA A 16 9.03 -10.17 -13.71
C ALA A 16 9.07 -9.48 -12.33
N ASP A 17 9.36 -10.24 -11.27
CA ASP A 17 9.47 -9.70 -9.91
C ASP A 17 10.66 -8.73 -9.83
N GLY A 18 10.36 -7.55 -9.27
CA GLY A 18 11.36 -6.49 -9.14
C GLY A 18 11.59 -5.64 -10.39
N PHE A 19 10.84 -5.87 -11.49
CA PHE A 19 10.93 -5.04 -12.68
C PHE A 19 10.40 -3.63 -12.39
N CYS A 20 11.21 -2.62 -12.69
CA CYS A 20 10.84 -1.22 -12.55
C CYS A 20 10.88 -0.54 -13.92
N GLU A 21 9.87 0.24 -14.21
CA GLU A 21 9.79 1.10 -15.38
C GLU A 21 9.66 2.57 -14.96
N ARG A 22 9.82 3.48 -15.90
CA ARG A 22 9.61 4.90 -15.62
C ARG A 22 8.14 5.13 -15.24
N ASP A 23 7.93 5.89 -14.15
CA ASP A 23 6.58 6.24 -13.73
C ASP A 23 5.94 7.24 -14.72
N HIS A 24 4.68 7.01 -15.08
CA HIS A 24 3.96 7.87 -16.02
C HIS A 24 3.45 9.17 -15.40
N ILE A 25 3.34 9.24 -14.07
CA ILE A 25 2.78 10.39 -13.35
C ILE A 25 3.90 11.31 -12.88
N ALA A 26 4.98 10.74 -12.35
CA ALA A 26 6.08 11.50 -11.76
C ALA A 26 7.43 11.03 -12.29
N SER A 27 8.15 11.92 -13.00
CA SER A 27 9.41 11.58 -13.67
C SER A 27 10.55 11.20 -12.72
N ASN A 28 10.46 11.56 -11.45
CA ASN A 28 11.44 11.19 -10.42
C ASN A 28 11.08 9.90 -9.66
N PHE A 29 9.98 9.25 -10.05
CA PHE A 29 9.56 7.94 -9.55
C PHE A 29 9.71 6.87 -10.62
N GLN A 30 9.79 5.63 -10.16
CA GLN A 30 9.67 4.42 -10.95
C GLN A 30 8.37 3.71 -10.56
N ASN A 31 7.80 2.93 -11.45
CA ASN A 31 6.71 2.01 -11.17
C ASN A 31 7.29 0.60 -11.16
N CYS A 32 7.28 -0.06 -10.02
CA CYS A 32 7.91 -1.36 -9.85
C CYS A 32 6.86 -2.44 -9.59
N ALA A 33 7.00 -3.56 -10.31
CA ALA A 33 6.21 -4.76 -10.10
C ALA A 33 6.87 -5.65 -9.05
N ILE A 34 6.09 -6.13 -8.08
CA ILE A 34 6.52 -7.03 -7.03
C ILE A 34 5.57 -8.22 -7.01
N TYR A 35 6.10 -9.42 -7.23
CA TYR A 35 5.28 -10.61 -7.10
C TYR A 35 4.94 -10.87 -5.63
N SER A 36 3.66 -11.05 -5.35
CA SER A 36 3.16 -11.38 -4.02
C SER A 36 2.67 -12.83 -3.97
N PRO A 37 3.42 -13.75 -3.37
CA PRO A 37 2.97 -15.14 -3.22
C PRO A 37 1.65 -15.26 -2.47
N ALA A 38 1.45 -14.44 -1.44
CA ALA A 38 0.22 -14.45 -0.67
C ALA A 38 -1.00 -13.99 -1.49
N ASN A 39 -0.82 -13.05 -2.39
CA ASN A 39 -1.86 -12.53 -3.28
C ASN A 39 -1.88 -13.23 -4.66
N LYS A 40 -0.89 -14.09 -4.93
CA LYS A 40 -0.74 -14.85 -6.19
C LYS A 40 -0.78 -13.98 -7.44
N THR A 41 -0.22 -12.80 -7.37
CA THR A 41 -0.21 -11.83 -8.47
C THR A 41 0.94 -10.84 -8.34
N LEU A 42 1.25 -10.15 -9.43
CA LEU A 42 2.10 -8.97 -9.41
C LEU A 42 1.31 -7.80 -8.81
N MET A 43 1.90 -7.18 -7.80
CA MET A 43 1.43 -5.93 -7.22
C MET A 43 2.44 -4.83 -7.51
N ARG A 44 2.04 -3.57 -7.35
CA ARG A 44 2.87 -2.46 -7.78
C ARG A 44 3.10 -1.44 -6.68
N ILE A 45 4.24 -0.77 -6.78
CA ILE A 45 4.59 0.40 -5.99
C ILE A 45 5.12 1.50 -6.89
N HIS A 46 4.92 2.76 -6.49
CA HIS A 46 5.81 3.82 -6.94
C HIS A 46 7.06 3.82 -6.06
N PHE A 47 8.20 3.94 -6.67
CA PHE A 47 9.47 3.97 -5.96
C PHE A 47 10.32 5.14 -6.42
N LYS A 48 10.81 5.93 -5.48
CA LYS A 48 11.81 6.96 -5.72
C LYS A 48 13.08 6.58 -4.96
N PRO A 49 14.18 6.29 -5.65
CA PRO A 49 15.46 6.03 -4.97
C PRO A 49 15.98 7.30 -4.30
N ALA A 50 16.74 7.12 -3.25
CA ALA A 50 17.56 8.18 -2.65
C ALA A 50 18.57 8.70 -3.70
N THR A 51 18.95 9.97 -3.57
CA THR A 51 19.93 10.58 -4.50
C THR A 51 21.32 9.98 -4.39
N HIS A 52 21.66 9.44 -3.21
CA HIS A 52 22.90 8.75 -2.89
C HIS A 52 22.55 7.52 -2.05
N HIS A 53 23.54 6.70 -1.73
CA HIS A 53 23.28 5.60 -0.80
C HIS A 53 22.67 6.11 0.50
N SER A 54 21.53 5.55 0.89
CA SER A 54 20.80 5.95 2.10
C SER A 54 20.04 4.77 2.70
N THR A 55 20.11 4.66 4.03
CA THR A 55 19.33 3.71 4.81
C THR A 55 17.91 4.22 5.10
N LYS A 56 17.61 5.47 4.76
CA LYS A 56 16.31 6.07 5.03
C LYS A 56 15.28 5.57 4.03
N VAL A 57 14.20 5.01 4.54
CA VAL A 57 13.04 4.56 3.75
C VAL A 57 11.77 5.12 4.39
N VAL A 58 10.89 5.66 3.56
CA VAL A 58 9.54 6.06 3.96
C VAL A 58 8.52 5.37 3.06
N MET A 59 7.50 4.79 3.69
CA MET A 59 6.33 4.22 3.02
C MET A 59 5.12 5.10 3.31
N LEU A 60 4.37 5.49 2.28
CA LEU A 60 3.17 6.30 2.42
C LEU A 60 1.95 5.58 1.87
N LEU A 61 0.97 5.36 2.74
CA LEU A 61 -0.26 4.65 2.44
C LEU A 61 -1.37 5.61 1.99
N ASP A 62 -2.14 5.16 1.02
CA ASP A 62 -3.26 5.88 0.44
C ASP A 62 -4.53 5.78 1.32
N GLY A 63 -5.57 6.51 0.99
CA GLY A 63 -6.86 6.47 1.67
C GLY A 63 -7.81 5.39 1.16
N ALA A 64 -9.03 5.37 1.70
CA ALA A 64 -10.03 4.34 1.42
C ALA A 64 -10.45 4.23 -0.06
N SER A 65 -10.39 5.32 -0.79
CA SER A 65 -10.71 5.36 -2.23
C SER A 65 -9.49 5.19 -3.13
N ALA A 66 -8.41 4.59 -2.62
CA ALA A 66 -7.24 4.25 -3.42
C ALA A 66 -7.63 3.42 -4.64
N VAL A 67 -7.00 3.72 -5.76
CA VAL A 67 -7.21 3.03 -7.04
C VAL A 67 -5.98 2.17 -7.37
N ASP A 68 -6.12 1.28 -8.34
CA ASP A 68 -5.06 0.35 -8.75
C ASP A 68 -4.10 0.92 -9.80
N THR A 69 -4.32 2.16 -10.24
CA THR A 69 -3.48 2.83 -11.24
C THR A 69 -2.35 3.64 -10.64
N HIS A 70 -2.55 4.23 -9.47
CA HIS A 70 -1.55 5.06 -8.80
C HIS A 70 -1.88 5.28 -7.32
N ASN A 71 -0.86 5.62 -6.54
CA ASN A 71 -1.02 6.11 -5.18
C ASN A 71 -1.15 7.64 -5.21
N ARG A 72 -2.15 8.19 -4.55
CA ARG A 72 -2.45 9.63 -4.60
C ARG A 72 -1.41 10.53 -3.93
N TRP A 73 -0.52 9.97 -3.13
CA TRP A 73 0.63 10.73 -2.63
C TRP A 73 1.55 11.19 -3.76
N VAL A 74 1.64 10.44 -4.86
CA VAL A 74 2.55 10.78 -5.97
C VAL A 74 2.16 12.08 -6.65
N ASN A 75 0.88 12.37 -6.76
CA ASN A 75 0.35 13.56 -7.42
C ASN A 75 -0.33 14.53 -6.44
N LEU A 76 -1.51 14.16 -5.91
CA LEU A 76 -2.30 15.05 -5.05
C LEU A 76 -1.62 15.33 -3.70
N GLY A 77 -0.94 14.35 -3.12
CA GLY A 77 -0.17 14.52 -1.88
C GLY A 77 1.17 15.24 -2.07
N GLY A 78 1.57 15.53 -3.29
CA GLY A 78 2.77 16.30 -3.59
C GLY A 78 4.09 15.58 -3.31
N ALA A 79 4.09 14.25 -3.19
CA ALA A 79 5.30 13.50 -2.89
C ALA A 79 6.39 13.67 -3.95
N ALA A 80 6.02 13.72 -5.22
CA ALA A 80 6.96 13.93 -6.32
C ALA A 80 7.76 15.24 -6.14
N ARG A 81 7.11 16.29 -5.75
CA ARG A 81 7.75 17.60 -5.49
C ARG A 81 8.49 17.63 -4.15
N THR A 82 7.86 17.08 -3.11
CA THR A 82 8.40 17.11 -1.74
C THR A 82 9.70 16.34 -1.63
N PHE A 83 9.80 15.20 -2.30
CA PHE A 83 10.98 14.34 -2.23
C PHE A 83 11.98 14.55 -3.38
N ALA A 84 11.71 15.47 -4.29
CA ALA A 84 12.63 15.81 -5.37
C ALA A 84 14.01 16.19 -4.78
N GLY A 85 15.08 15.56 -5.26
CA GLY A 85 16.44 15.79 -4.82
C GLY A 85 16.75 15.38 -3.37
N LYS A 86 15.83 14.75 -2.67
CA LYS A 86 16.05 14.30 -1.27
C LYS A 86 16.73 12.94 -1.22
N ASN A 87 17.68 12.81 -0.28
CA ASN A 87 18.39 11.56 -0.06
C ASN A 87 17.60 10.59 0.85
N ILE A 88 16.44 10.18 0.35
CA ILE A 88 15.54 9.23 1.01
C ILE A 88 14.88 8.35 -0.04
N ASN A 89 14.75 7.07 0.25
CA ASN A 89 14.01 6.11 -0.55
C ASN A 89 12.51 6.24 -0.21
N VAL A 90 11.66 6.38 -1.21
CA VAL A 90 10.22 6.57 -1.03
C VAL A 90 9.48 5.42 -1.70
N ILE A 91 8.61 4.76 -0.94
CA ILE A 91 7.77 3.65 -1.40
C ILE A 91 6.32 4.05 -1.23
N LEU A 92 5.57 4.07 -2.32
CA LEU A 92 4.15 4.37 -2.34
C LEU A 92 3.41 3.16 -2.91
N PRO A 93 2.84 2.27 -2.07
CA PRO A 93 2.06 1.14 -2.56
C PRO A 93 0.87 1.60 -3.41
N ILE A 94 0.61 0.91 -4.52
CA ILE A 94 -0.49 1.21 -5.43
C ILE A 94 -1.64 0.27 -5.15
N GLY A 95 -2.82 0.82 -4.93
CA GLY A 95 -4.02 0.05 -4.61
C GLY A 95 -4.34 0.01 -3.12
N GLY A 96 -5.11 -0.96 -2.70
CA GLY A 96 -5.50 -1.14 -1.30
C GLY A 96 -6.72 -0.34 -0.87
N GLY A 97 -7.52 0.18 -1.80
CA GLY A 97 -8.76 0.88 -1.46
C GLY A 97 -9.69 0.01 -0.63
N ALA A 98 -10.27 0.59 0.43
CA ALA A 98 -11.13 -0.08 1.41
C ALA A 98 -10.51 -1.31 2.11
N SER A 99 -9.20 -1.51 2.01
CA SER A 99 -8.52 -2.70 2.56
C SER A 99 -7.97 -2.51 3.97
N PHE A 100 -7.84 -1.29 4.44
CA PHE A 100 -7.08 -0.95 5.66
C PHE A 100 -5.66 -1.51 5.66
N TYR A 101 -5.17 -1.90 4.49
CA TYR A 101 -3.85 -2.51 4.32
C TYR A 101 -3.60 -3.70 5.26
N THR A 102 -4.63 -4.53 5.42
CA THR A 102 -4.62 -5.69 6.29
C THR A 102 -4.82 -6.98 5.50
N ASN A 103 -4.57 -8.11 6.14
CA ASN A 103 -4.94 -9.40 5.60
C ASN A 103 -6.44 -9.64 5.84
N PHE A 104 -7.20 -9.91 4.78
CA PHE A 104 -8.64 -10.05 4.87
C PHE A 104 -9.04 -11.31 5.65
N GLU A 105 -10.07 -11.17 6.48
CA GLU A 105 -10.72 -12.28 7.17
C GLU A 105 -11.64 -13.06 6.25
N TYR A 106 -12.26 -12.37 5.29
CA TYR A 106 -13.30 -12.92 4.44
C TYR A 106 -13.06 -12.60 2.97
N PRO A 107 -13.52 -13.49 2.08
CA PRO A 107 -13.48 -13.18 0.66
C PRO A 107 -14.27 -11.92 0.33
N TYR A 108 -13.66 -11.08 -0.47
CA TYR A 108 -14.24 -9.84 -0.91
C TYR A 108 -15.09 -10.08 -2.15
N ARG A 109 -16.40 -9.81 -2.06
CA ARG A 109 -17.30 -10.00 -3.19
C ARG A 109 -17.99 -8.67 -3.52
N GLY A 110 -17.77 -8.19 -4.73
CA GLY A 110 -18.59 -7.15 -5.34
C GLY A 110 -18.14 -5.71 -5.20
N CYS A 111 -17.01 -5.42 -4.57
CA CYS A 111 -16.47 -4.06 -4.50
C CYS A 111 -15.10 -4.00 -5.17
N SER A 112 -15.06 -3.52 -6.37
CA SER A 112 -13.87 -3.50 -7.20
C SER A 112 -13.19 -2.15 -7.19
N LEU A 113 -12.71 -1.69 -6.02
CA LEU A 113 -11.89 -0.49 -5.98
C LEU A 113 -10.43 -0.78 -6.29
N THR A 114 -9.97 -2.02 -5.98
CA THR A 114 -8.60 -2.46 -6.26
C THR A 114 -8.56 -3.95 -6.49
N HIS A 115 -7.84 -4.39 -7.53
CA HIS A 115 -7.65 -5.80 -7.85
C HIS A 115 -8.96 -6.62 -7.85
N PRO A 116 -9.86 -6.41 -8.83
CA PRO A 116 -11.16 -7.07 -8.88
C PRO A 116 -11.09 -8.59 -8.91
N THR A 117 -9.91 -9.16 -9.17
CA THR A 117 -9.63 -10.58 -9.19
C THR A 117 -9.18 -11.14 -7.84
N LEU A 118 -8.83 -10.29 -6.85
CA LEU A 118 -8.38 -10.73 -5.54
C LEU A 118 -9.55 -10.83 -4.57
N ASN A 119 -9.99 -12.06 -4.28
CA ASN A 119 -11.05 -12.33 -3.30
C ASN A 119 -10.56 -12.21 -1.86
N MET A 120 -9.36 -12.69 -1.57
CA MET A 120 -8.72 -12.64 -0.25
C MET A 120 -7.46 -11.79 -0.35
N GLN A 121 -7.61 -10.50 -0.13
CA GLN A 121 -6.47 -9.58 -0.20
C GLN A 121 -5.59 -9.72 1.05
N GLN A 122 -4.29 -9.82 0.84
CA GLN A 122 -3.29 -10.02 1.90
C GLN A 122 -2.31 -8.82 1.91
N TRP A 123 -2.85 -7.64 2.19
CA TRP A 123 -2.09 -6.39 2.12
C TRP A 123 -0.99 -6.28 3.17
N GLU A 124 -1.26 -6.71 4.40
CA GLU A 124 -0.25 -6.70 5.46
C GLU A 124 0.95 -7.57 5.08
N THR A 125 0.71 -8.78 4.57
CA THR A 125 1.77 -9.66 4.09
C THR A 125 2.53 -9.03 2.92
N PHE A 126 1.82 -8.42 1.97
CA PHE A 126 2.47 -7.73 0.86
C PHE A 126 3.43 -6.64 1.35
N LEU A 127 2.96 -5.75 2.22
CA LEU A 127 3.75 -4.61 2.68
C LEU A 127 4.92 -5.01 3.57
N THR A 128 4.75 -6.02 4.43
CA THR A 128 5.73 -6.37 5.47
C THR A 128 6.65 -7.53 5.11
N LYS A 129 6.31 -8.29 4.08
CA LYS A 129 7.14 -9.39 3.58
C LYS A 129 7.58 -9.19 2.14
N ASP A 130 6.67 -9.00 1.22
CA ASP A 130 6.99 -8.96 -0.21
C ASP A 130 7.74 -7.68 -0.58
N VAL A 131 7.26 -6.52 -0.11
CA VAL A 131 7.94 -5.24 -0.33
C VAL A 131 9.29 -5.20 0.39
N VAL A 132 9.39 -5.77 1.59
CA VAL A 132 10.67 -5.84 2.33
C VAL A 132 11.67 -6.74 1.61
N ARG A 133 11.24 -7.90 1.10
CA ARG A 133 12.07 -8.77 0.26
C ARG A 133 12.58 -8.02 -0.97
N TRP A 134 11.68 -7.34 -1.70
CA TRP A 134 12.05 -6.51 -2.84
C TRP A 134 13.06 -5.44 -2.45
N ALA A 135 12.83 -4.74 -1.34
CA ALA A 135 13.77 -3.73 -0.84
C ALA A 135 15.16 -4.31 -0.56
N GLN A 136 15.23 -5.51 -0.01
CA GLN A 136 16.50 -6.22 0.20
C GLN A 136 17.19 -6.53 -1.13
N GLN A 137 16.45 -6.98 -2.14
CA GLN A 137 16.98 -7.20 -3.48
C GLN A 137 17.52 -5.92 -4.12
N GLN A 138 16.88 -4.78 -3.83
CA GLN A 138 17.36 -3.45 -4.24
C GLN A 138 18.49 -2.90 -3.37
N LYS A 139 18.98 -3.66 -2.41
CA LYS A 139 20.02 -3.25 -1.43
C LYS A 139 19.60 -2.05 -0.56
N LEU A 140 18.31 -1.90 -0.33
CA LEU A 140 17.77 -0.95 0.62
C LEU A 140 17.84 -1.51 2.04
N SER A 141 17.82 -0.63 3.05
CA SER A 141 17.59 -1.06 4.42
C SER A 141 16.26 -1.78 4.56
N THR A 142 16.19 -2.83 5.37
CA THR A 142 14.97 -3.57 5.71
C THR A 142 14.46 -3.27 7.11
N ARG A 143 15.05 -2.30 7.77
CA ARG A 143 14.73 -1.90 9.14
C ARG A 143 14.66 -0.38 9.26
N GLN A 144 14.06 0.06 10.36
CA GLN A 144 13.96 1.46 10.74
C GLN A 144 13.29 2.33 9.68
N TRP A 145 12.35 1.75 8.97
CA TRP A 145 11.52 2.50 8.04
C TRP A 145 10.59 3.46 8.78
N ARG A 146 10.20 4.49 8.08
CA ARG A 146 9.10 5.36 8.48
C ARG A 146 7.88 4.97 7.67
N ILE A 147 6.72 4.93 8.31
CA ILE A 147 5.45 4.68 7.65
C ILE A 147 4.47 5.77 7.99
N GLY A 148 3.69 6.20 7.01
CA GLY A 148 2.65 7.18 7.23
C GLY A 148 1.52 7.02 6.24
N GLY A 149 0.50 7.83 6.39
CA GLY A 149 -0.64 7.83 5.49
C GLY A 149 -1.68 8.86 5.88
N PHE A 150 -2.72 8.95 5.08
CA PHE A 150 -3.86 9.80 5.38
C PHE A 150 -5.16 8.98 5.43
N SER A 151 -6.12 9.43 6.23
CA SER A 151 -7.43 8.78 6.39
C SER A 151 -7.27 7.29 6.76
N MET A 152 -7.86 6.37 6.01
CA MET A 152 -7.67 4.93 6.18
C MET A 152 -6.19 4.55 6.28
N GLY A 153 -5.35 5.06 5.39
CA GLY A 153 -3.92 4.78 5.38
C GLY A 153 -3.18 5.34 6.60
N GLY A 154 -3.68 6.42 7.19
CA GLY A 154 -3.14 6.98 8.43
C GLY A 154 -3.32 6.04 9.61
N GLY A 155 -4.53 5.52 9.81
CA GLY A 155 -4.80 4.51 10.85
C GLY A 155 -4.05 3.22 10.60
N SER A 156 -4.01 2.76 9.35
CA SER A 156 -3.26 1.55 8.97
C SER A 156 -1.77 1.68 9.20
N ALA A 157 -1.18 2.86 8.97
CA ALA A 157 0.22 3.11 9.23
C ALA A 157 0.58 2.94 10.71
N LEU A 158 -0.26 3.44 11.61
CA LEU A 158 -0.08 3.26 13.05
C LEU A 158 -0.17 1.77 13.44
N ALA A 159 -1.20 1.08 12.96
CA ALA A 159 -1.39 -0.34 13.22
C ALA A 159 -0.24 -1.21 12.74
N LEU A 160 0.22 -0.98 11.52
CA LEU A 160 1.35 -1.73 10.95
C LEU A 160 2.65 -1.46 11.72
N ALA A 161 2.89 -0.21 12.12
CA ALA A 161 4.07 0.12 12.91
C ALA A 161 4.06 -0.55 14.29
N GLU A 162 2.91 -0.61 14.94
CA GLU A 162 2.75 -1.28 16.23
C GLU A 162 3.03 -2.79 16.12
N ARG A 163 2.47 -3.43 15.11
CA ARG A 163 2.64 -4.89 14.90
C ARG A 163 3.99 -5.29 14.32
N HIS A 164 4.67 -4.38 13.62
CA HIS A 164 5.93 -4.67 12.88
C HIS A 164 7.05 -3.72 13.26
N GLN A 165 7.35 -3.62 14.55
CA GLN A 165 8.41 -2.75 15.09
C GLN A 165 9.81 -3.14 14.62
N ASN A 166 10.00 -4.37 14.15
CA ASN A 166 11.22 -4.81 13.51
C ASN A 166 11.47 -4.15 12.13
N ILE A 167 10.44 -3.62 11.49
CA ILE A 167 10.52 -2.92 10.21
C ILE A 167 10.39 -1.42 10.40
N PHE A 168 9.33 -0.97 11.08
CA PHE A 168 8.95 0.43 11.23
C PHE A 168 9.40 1.00 12.56
N ALA A 169 10.26 2.01 12.52
CA ALA A 169 10.74 2.70 13.71
C ALA A 169 9.91 3.93 14.07
N LYS A 170 9.22 4.50 13.10
CA LYS A 170 8.38 5.69 13.28
C LYS A 170 7.15 5.61 12.40
N ALA A 171 6.02 6.09 12.93
CA ALA A 171 4.78 6.20 12.21
C ALA A 171 4.19 7.60 12.35
N PHE A 172 3.41 8.02 11.36
CA PHE A 172 2.63 9.24 11.41
C PHE A 172 1.31 9.08 10.66
N SER A 173 0.31 9.81 11.08
CA SER A 173 -1.05 9.72 10.58
C SER A 173 -1.62 11.11 10.35
N PHE A 174 -2.14 11.32 9.14
CA PHE A 174 -2.93 12.51 8.82
C PHE A 174 -4.41 12.13 8.78
N SER A 175 -5.18 12.64 9.74
CA SER A 175 -6.64 12.39 9.85
C SER A 175 -6.99 10.90 9.79
N GLY A 176 -6.18 10.06 10.44
CA GLY A 176 -6.34 8.61 10.43
C GLY A 176 -7.53 8.16 11.26
N LEU A 177 -8.15 7.07 10.83
CA LEU A 177 -9.13 6.33 11.62
C LEU A 177 -8.37 5.39 12.55
N ASN A 178 -8.28 5.75 13.82
CA ASN A 178 -7.37 5.10 14.77
C ASN A 178 -8.03 3.95 15.54
N THR A 179 -9.35 3.83 15.50
CA THR A 179 -10.06 2.71 16.13
C THR A 179 -11.30 2.35 15.36
N ILE A 180 -11.50 1.06 15.16
CA ILE A 180 -12.72 0.49 14.60
C ILE A 180 -13.52 -0.29 15.66
N ALA A 181 -13.02 -0.33 16.87
CA ALA A 181 -13.73 -0.98 17.98
C ALA A 181 -14.97 -0.21 18.45
N LEU A 182 -15.06 1.09 18.13
CA LEU A 182 -16.22 1.90 18.51
C LEU A 182 -17.47 1.50 17.70
N PRO A 183 -18.62 1.26 18.36
CA PRO A 183 -19.84 0.82 17.66
C PRO A 183 -20.26 1.70 16.49
N GLY A 184 -20.16 3.02 16.61
CA GLY A 184 -20.50 3.94 15.52
C GLY A 184 -19.55 3.85 14.31
N VAL A 185 -18.29 3.51 14.52
CA VAL A 185 -17.32 3.26 13.46
C VAL A 185 -17.64 1.93 12.77
N GLN A 186 -17.97 0.89 13.50
CA GLN A 186 -18.38 -0.40 12.95
C GLN A 186 -19.64 -0.26 12.10
N GLU A 187 -20.62 0.50 12.57
CA GLU A 187 -21.82 0.81 11.79
C GLU A 187 -21.48 1.55 10.50
N MET A 188 -20.64 2.57 10.57
CA MET A 188 -20.18 3.31 9.40
C MET A 188 -19.49 2.40 8.37
N LEU A 189 -18.67 1.46 8.80
CA LEU A 189 -17.95 0.53 7.92
C LEU A 189 -18.88 -0.49 7.23
N THR A 190 -20.06 -0.72 7.76
CA THR A 190 -20.97 -1.76 7.27
C THR A 190 -22.19 -1.24 6.51
N THR A 191 -22.53 0.05 6.60
CA THR A 191 -23.87 0.50 6.21
C THR A 191 -23.97 1.67 5.24
N THR A 192 -22.94 2.47 4.95
CA THR A 192 -23.27 3.85 4.53
C THR A 192 -22.81 4.37 3.18
N SER A 193 -21.99 3.69 2.41
CA SER A 193 -21.67 4.12 1.04
C SER A 193 -21.05 3.02 0.22
N ASP A 194 -20.94 3.23 -1.09
CA ASP A 194 -20.27 2.28 -1.98
C ASP A 194 -18.84 1.96 -1.54
N ILE A 195 -18.13 2.93 -0.98
CA ILE A 195 -16.79 2.73 -0.44
C ILE A 195 -16.84 2.01 0.91
N THR A 196 -17.70 2.46 1.84
CA THR A 196 -17.78 1.88 3.19
C THR A 196 -18.46 0.53 3.22
N ALA A 197 -19.40 0.26 2.33
CA ALA A 197 -20.01 -1.06 2.18
C ALA A 197 -18.98 -2.15 1.86
N CYS A 198 -17.83 -1.78 1.36
CA CYS A 198 -16.74 -2.68 1.04
C CYS A 198 -15.75 -2.91 2.19
N MET A 199 -15.83 -2.13 3.25
CA MET A 199 -14.85 -2.15 4.34
C MET A 199 -15.07 -3.27 5.37
N TRP A 200 -16.15 -4.04 5.27
CA TRP A 200 -16.39 -5.15 6.18
C TRP A 200 -15.51 -6.38 5.92
N ALA A 201 -15.11 -6.60 4.68
CA ALA A 201 -14.37 -7.81 4.30
C ALA A 201 -13.02 -7.96 5.02
N PRO A 202 -12.24 -6.90 5.26
CA PRO A 202 -11.03 -6.98 6.07
C PRO A 202 -11.27 -7.49 7.49
N PHE A 203 -12.42 -7.19 8.07
CA PHE A 203 -12.68 -7.31 9.50
C PHE A 203 -13.71 -8.33 9.88
N GLY A 204 -14.52 -8.78 8.93
CA GLY A 204 -15.62 -9.70 9.16
C GLY A 204 -16.91 -9.02 9.64
N THR A 205 -17.96 -9.84 9.75
CA THR A 205 -19.26 -9.42 10.27
C THR A 205 -19.73 -10.45 11.32
N PRO A 206 -19.78 -10.12 12.61
CA PRO A 206 -19.37 -8.84 13.21
C PRO A 206 -17.88 -8.54 13.06
N VAL A 207 -17.53 -7.26 13.09
CA VAL A 207 -16.13 -6.82 13.04
C VAL A 207 -15.34 -7.44 14.18
N ASN A 208 -14.21 -8.07 13.86
CA ASN A 208 -13.31 -8.62 14.88
C ASN A 208 -12.39 -7.50 15.40
N PRO A 209 -12.64 -6.96 16.59
CA PRO A 209 -11.88 -5.82 17.12
C PRO A 209 -10.43 -6.15 17.43
N SER A 210 -10.10 -7.42 17.71
CA SER A 210 -8.74 -7.81 18.10
C SER A 210 -7.69 -7.57 17.03
N ARG A 211 -8.10 -7.34 15.79
CA ARG A 211 -7.19 -7.00 14.69
C ARG A 211 -6.80 -5.53 14.61
N TYR A 212 -7.47 -4.65 15.36
CA TYR A 212 -7.39 -3.20 15.19
C TYR A 212 -7.28 -2.43 16.48
N GLU A 213 -7.15 -3.13 17.57
CA GLU A 213 -6.75 -2.52 18.83
C GLU A 213 -5.25 -2.21 18.76
N PHE A 214 -4.95 -0.95 18.94
CA PHE A 214 -3.59 -0.45 19.10
C PHE A 214 -3.13 -0.66 20.54
#